data_bac25c95db52f7d196ae043ad94eddb3
#
_entry.id   bac25c95db52f7d196ae043ad94eddb3
#
_cell.length_a   1.000
_cell.length_b   1.000
_cell.length_c   1.000
_cell.angle_alpha   90.00
_cell.angle_beta   90.00
_cell.angle_gamma   90.00
#
_symmetry.space_group_name_H-M   'P 1'
#
loop_
_entity.id
_entity.type
_entity.pdbx_description
1 polymer ?
#
loop_
_entity_poly.entity_id
_entity_poly.type
_entity_poly.pdbx_seq_one_letter_code
_entity_poly.pdbx_strand_id
1 'polypeptide(L)'
;SNPGLQSRFNKYLYFPDYNGEELMAMFRMRCKKNGYRLTEEAETYAKEFFEDMYKNRDDNFGNGRDVRNRFEDIISRQANRLAAMEAPTKDDLMTITKEDFLVPAEE
;
A
#
# COMPACT_ATOMS: atom_id res chain seq x y z
N SER A 1 21.65 -12.74 -25.55
CA SER A 1 21.92 -11.69 -24.63
C SER A 1 21.58 -12.13 -23.23
N ASN A 2 22.13 -11.48 -22.29
CA ASN A 2 21.93 -11.93 -20.94
C ASN A 2 20.73 -11.23 -20.32
N PRO A 3 20.19 -11.83 -19.26
CA PRO A 3 18.98 -11.29 -18.64
C PRO A 3 19.16 -9.89 -18.09
N GLY A 4 20.34 -9.58 -17.62
CA GLY A 4 20.57 -8.24 -17.11
C GLY A 4 20.48 -7.20 -18.19
N LEU A 5 20.94 -7.52 -19.35
CA LEU A 5 20.86 -6.57 -20.46
C LEU A 5 19.41 -6.34 -20.86
N GLN A 6 18.63 -7.39 -20.90
CA GLN A 6 17.22 -7.24 -21.24
C GLN A 6 16.48 -6.38 -20.24
N SER A 7 16.79 -6.59 -18.99
CA SER A 7 16.18 -5.83 -17.95
C SER A 7 16.49 -4.34 -18.11
N ARG A 8 17.75 -4.04 -18.40
CA ARG A 8 18.14 -2.67 -18.61
C ARG A 8 17.51 -2.10 -19.86
N PHE A 9 17.37 -2.93 -20.85
CA PHE A 9 16.77 -2.48 -22.10
C PHE A 9 15.31 -2.09 -21.87
N ASN A 10 14.60 -2.84 -21.04
CA ASN A 10 13.22 -2.50 -20.71
C ASN A 10 13.13 -1.16 -20.03
N LYS A 11 14.10 -0.81 -19.23
CA LYS A 11 14.11 0.50 -18.62
C LYS A 11 14.26 1.59 -19.68
N TYR A 12 15.07 1.31 -20.67
CA TYR A 12 15.25 2.28 -21.73
C TYR A 12 14.01 2.44 -22.60
N LEU A 13 13.20 1.40 -22.67
CA LEU A 13 11.95 1.52 -23.38
C LEU A 13 11.00 2.45 -22.67
N TYR A 14 11.33 2.73 -21.43
CA TYR A 14 10.68 3.80 -20.73
C TYR A 14 9.24 3.55 -20.35
N PHE A 15 9.06 3.08 -19.17
CA PHE A 15 7.75 2.95 -18.56
C PHE A 15 7.72 3.91 -17.39
N PRO A 16 6.96 4.99 -17.50
CA PRO A 16 6.92 5.97 -16.42
C PRO A 16 6.38 5.37 -15.15
N ASP A 17 6.76 5.96 -14.04
CA ASP A 17 6.23 5.56 -12.76
C ASP A 17 4.73 5.84 -12.72
N TYR A 18 4.02 5.04 -11.93
CA TYR A 18 2.63 5.32 -11.67
C TYR A 18 2.52 6.52 -10.74
N ASN A 19 1.58 7.39 -10.99
CA ASN A 19 1.39 8.55 -10.12
C ASN A 19 0.58 8.16 -8.90
N GLY A 20 0.33 9.13 -8.01
CA GLY A 20 -0.36 8.85 -6.76
C GLY A 20 -1.75 8.27 -6.95
N GLU A 21 -2.47 8.78 -7.93
CA GLU A 21 -3.80 8.29 -8.21
C GLU A 21 -3.78 6.83 -8.65
N GLU A 22 -2.80 6.51 -9.48
CA GLU A 22 -2.67 5.14 -9.97
C GLU A 22 -2.23 4.20 -8.87
N LEU A 23 -1.33 4.66 -8.00
CA LEU A 23 -0.91 3.86 -6.87
C LEU A 23 -2.09 3.60 -5.93
N MET A 24 -2.91 4.62 -5.73
CA MET A 24 -4.11 4.45 -4.90
C MET A 24 -5.07 3.44 -5.51
N ALA A 25 -5.24 3.49 -6.84
CA ALA A 25 -6.12 2.55 -7.50
C ALA A 25 -5.61 1.11 -7.34
N MET A 26 -4.30 0.94 -7.41
CA MET A 26 -3.72 -0.38 -7.21
C MET A 26 -3.93 -0.86 -5.79
N PHE A 27 -3.82 0.04 -4.83
CA PHE A 27 -4.05 -0.30 -3.44
C PHE A 27 -5.52 -0.71 -3.23
N ARG A 28 -6.45 0.06 -3.78
CA ARG A 28 -7.87 -0.29 -3.66
C ARG A 28 -8.17 -1.65 -4.25
N MET A 29 -7.57 -1.91 -5.39
CA MET A 29 -7.79 -3.19 -6.04
C MET A 29 -7.30 -4.34 -5.18
N ARG A 30 -6.13 -4.15 -4.56
CA ARG A 30 -5.58 -5.19 -3.70
C ARG A 30 -6.45 -5.39 -2.47
N CYS A 31 -6.95 -4.32 -1.88
CA CYS A 31 -7.87 -4.43 -0.76
C CYS A 31 -9.11 -5.23 -1.15
N LYS A 32 -9.73 -4.82 -2.25
CA LYS A 32 -10.96 -5.47 -2.69
C LYS A 32 -10.74 -6.95 -2.99
N LYS A 33 -9.62 -7.25 -3.63
CA LYS A 33 -9.33 -8.62 -3.99
C LYS A 33 -9.18 -9.50 -2.75
N ASN A 34 -8.72 -8.93 -1.66
CA ASN A 34 -8.50 -9.68 -0.43
C ASN A 34 -9.60 -9.50 0.59
N GLY A 35 -10.70 -8.85 0.21
CA GLY A 35 -11.86 -8.77 1.07
C GLY A 35 -11.81 -7.66 2.11
N TYR A 36 -10.93 -6.69 1.94
CA TYR A 36 -10.83 -5.59 2.88
C TYR A 36 -11.54 -4.36 2.37
N ARG A 37 -11.97 -3.54 3.29
CA ARG A 37 -12.51 -2.24 2.94
C ARG A 37 -11.92 -1.19 3.85
N LEU A 38 -11.97 0.05 3.40
CA LEU A 38 -11.36 1.16 4.11
C LEU A 38 -12.44 2.01 4.75
N THR A 39 -12.15 2.51 5.95
CA THR A 39 -13.03 3.55 6.50
C THR A 39 -12.82 4.82 5.68
N GLU A 40 -13.74 5.76 5.85
CA GLU A 40 -13.63 7.02 5.14
C GLU A 40 -12.32 7.73 5.47
N GLU A 41 -11.96 7.72 6.74
CA GLU A 41 -10.71 8.33 7.17
C GLU A 41 -9.51 7.63 6.55
N ALA A 42 -9.56 6.30 6.50
CA ALA A 42 -8.47 5.54 5.91
C ALA A 42 -8.35 5.85 4.42
N GLU A 43 -9.48 5.98 3.76
CA GLU A 43 -9.48 6.29 2.34
C GLU A 43 -8.83 7.64 2.08
N THR A 44 -9.20 8.65 2.85
CA THR A 44 -8.63 9.98 2.71
C THR A 44 -7.14 9.97 2.99
N TYR A 45 -6.76 9.30 4.07
CA TYR A 45 -5.35 9.23 4.43
C TYR A 45 -4.54 8.48 3.37
N ALA A 46 -5.09 7.43 2.83
CA ALA A 46 -4.39 6.63 1.83
C ALA A 46 -4.10 7.45 0.58
N LYS A 47 -5.05 8.26 0.17
CA LYS A 47 -4.84 9.10 -1.01
C LYS A 47 -3.63 10.01 -0.83
N GLU A 48 -3.54 10.65 0.31
CA GLU A 48 -2.40 11.51 0.58
C GLU A 48 -1.13 10.72 0.72
N PHE A 49 -1.23 9.56 1.33
CA PHE A 49 -0.09 8.69 1.54
C PHE A 49 0.55 8.31 0.20
N PHE A 50 -0.25 7.89 -0.76
CA PHE A 50 0.29 7.47 -2.03
C PHE A 50 0.70 8.64 -2.90
N GLU A 51 0.05 9.79 -2.73
CA GLU A 51 0.49 10.99 -3.41
C GLU A 51 1.87 11.41 -2.93
N ASP A 52 2.08 11.36 -1.61
CA ASP A 52 3.38 11.70 -1.05
C ASP A 52 4.43 10.69 -1.46
N MET A 53 4.06 9.42 -1.53
CA MET A 53 4.99 8.39 -1.96
C MET A 53 5.48 8.70 -3.36
N TYR A 54 4.58 9.11 -4.24
CA TYR A 54 4.96 9.44 -5.59
C TYR A 54 5.83 10.68 -5.64
N LYS A 55 5.46 11.71 -4.88
CA LYS A 55 6.21 12.96 -4.89
C LYS A 55 7.62 12.79 -4.36
N ASN A 56 7.79 11.91 -3.40
CA ASN A 56 9.08 11.72 -2.75
C ASN A 56 9.85 10.51 -3.27
N ARG A 57 9.44 9.97 -4.39
CA ARG A 57 10.08 8.77 -4.90
C ARG A 57 11.51 9.03 -5.32
N ASP A 58 12.33 7.98 -5.22
CA ASP A 58 13.71 8.08 -5.66
C ASP A 58 13.94 6.99 -6.71
N ASP A 59 15.21 6.74 -7.03
CA ASP A 59 15.55 5.80 -8.08
C ASP A 59 15.13 4.37 -7.75
N ASN A 60 14.89 4.09 -6.49
CA ASN A 60 14.51 2.74 -6.06
C ASN A 60 13.01 2.56 -5.96
N PHE A 61 12.24 3.56 -6.41
CA PHE A 61 10.80 3.48 -6.32
C PHE A 61 10.29 2.28 -7.12
N GLY A 62 9.56 1.40 -6.46
CA GLY A 62 9.12 0.14 -7.04
C GLY A 62 7.68 0.10 -7.49
N ASN A 63 7.01 1.23 -7.54
CA ASN A 63 5.64 1.28 -8.04
C ASN A 63 4.77 0.20 -7.39
N GLY A 64 4.31 -0.77 -8.17
CA GLY A 64 3.42 -1.81 -7.66
C GLY A 64 4.02 -2.59 -6.51
N ARG A 65 5.33 -2.83 -6.54
CA ARG A 65 5.97 -3.54 -5.44
C ARG A 65 5.86 -2.74 -4.16
N ASP A 66 6.02 -1.42 -4.23
CA ASP A 66 5.91 -0.60 -3.03
C ASP A 66 4.49 -0.58 -2.51
N VAL A 67 3.51 -0.57 -3.41
CA VAL A 67 2.11 -0.65 -2.99
C VAL A 67 1.85 -1.96 -2.27
N ARG A 68 2.35 -3.07 -2.82
CA ARG A 68 2.17 -4.36 -2.19
C ARG A 68 2.82 -4.40 -0.82
N ASN A 69 4.03 -3.88 -0.70
CA ASN A 69 4.73 -3.89 0.58
C ASN A 69 3.98 -3.06 1.62
N ARG A 70 3.44 -1.91 1.21
CA ARG A 70 2.66 -1.10 2.13
C ARG A 70 1.38 -1.81 2.53
N PHE A 71 0.73 -2.47 1.58
CA PHE A 71 -0.46 -3.24 1.88
C PHE A 71 -0.17 -4.28 2.96
N GLU A 72 0.93 -5.01 2.79
CA GLU A 72 1.28 -6.04 3.75
C GLU A 72 1.59 -5.47 5.12
N ASP A 73 2.27 -4.33 5.17
CA ASP A 73 2.52 -3.66 6.44
C ASP A 73 1.22 -3.25 7.12
N ILE A 74 0.30 -2.71 6.33
CA ILE A 74 -0.98 -2.24 6.85
C ILE A 74 -1.79 -3.41 7.41
N ILE A 75 -1.81 -4.53 6.70
CA ILE A 75 -2.54 -5.69 7.15
C ILE A 75 -1.92 -6.24 8.44
N SER A 76 -0.61 -6.20 8.54
CA SER A 76 0.08 -6.62 9.75
C SER A 76 -0.32 -5.76 10.94
N ARG A 77 -0.37 -4.46 10.75
CA ARG A 77 -0.75 -3.55 11.82
C ARG A 77 -2.23 -3.71 12.16
N GLN A 78 -3.05 -3.96 11.15
CA GLN A 78 -4.47 -4.23 11.40
C GLN A 78 -4.63 -5.48 12.27
N ALA A 79 -3.88 -6.53 11.95
CA ALA A 79 -3.94 -7.75 12.72
C ALA A 79 -3.52 -7.52 14.17
N ASN A 80 -2.49 -6.72 14.38
CA ASN A 80 -2.05 -6.40 15.74
C ASN A 80 -3.10 -5.60 16.48
N ARG A 81 -3.77 -4.67 15.80
CA ARG A 81 -4.83 -3.89 16.42
C ARG A 81 -5.99 -4.80 16.84
N LEU A 82 -6.36 -5.72 15.96
CA LEU A 82 -7.45 -6.63 16.27
C LEU A 82 -7.12 -7.57 17.42
N ALA A 83 -5.85 -7.98 17.48
CA ALA A 83 -5.43 -8.88 18.54
C ALA A 83 -5.58 -8.24 19.92
N ALA A 84 -5.56 -6.92 19.97
CA ALA A 84 -5.72 -6.22 21.25
C ALA A 84 -7.19 -6.01 21.60
N MET A 85 -8.10 -6.32 20.71
CA MET A 85 -9.51 -6.16 20.97
C MET A 85 -10.07 -7.39 21.67
N GLU A 86 -11.05 -7.14 22.55
CA GLU A 86 -11.60 -8.23 23.31
C GLU A 86 -12.42 -9.18 22.47
N ALA A 87 -13.25 -8.62 21.59
CA ALA A 87 -14.13 -9.44 20.77
C ALA A 87 -14.34 -8.77 19.41
N PRO A 88 -13.36 -8.86 18.53
CA PRO A 88 -13.51 -8.22 17.22
C PRO A 88 -14.64 -8.89 16.44
N THR A 89 -15.43 -8.07 15.75
CA THR A 89 -16.52 -8.58 14.96
C THR A 89 -15.98 -9.02 13.60
N LYS A 90 -16.85 -9.70 12.84
CA LYS A 90 -16.51 -10.07 11.51
C LYS A 90 -16.20 -8.83 10.68
N ASP A 91 -16.96 -7.77 10.88
CA ASP A 91 -16.72 -6.52 10.18
C ASP A 91 -15.35 -5.95 10.53
N ASP A 92 -14.99 -6.02 11.81
CA ASP A 92 -13.67 -5.54 12.23
C ASP A 92 -12.56 -6.25 11.46
N LEU A 93 -12.72 -7.54 11.24
CA LEU A 93 -11.68 -8.32 10.57
C LEU A 93 -11.45 -7.88 9.14
N MET A 94 -12.47 -7.28 8.52
CA MET A 94 -12.37 -6.89 7.12
C MET A 94 -12.14 -5.39 6.93
N THR A 95 -11.99 -4.64 7.99
CA THR A 95 -11.92 -3.19 7.91
C THR A 95 -10.52 -2.68 8.21
N ILE A 96 -10.01 -1.85 7.33
CA ILE A 96 -8.74 -1.16 7.54
C ILE A 96 -9.06 0.25 7.98
N THR A 97 -8.44 0.67 9.08
CA THR A 97 -8.65 2.01 9.59
C THR A 97 -7.42 2.86 9.36
N LYS A 98 -7.56 4.16 9.57
CA LYS A 98 -6.43 5.07 9.41
C LYS A 98 -5.26 4.66 10.31
N GLU A 99 -5.56 4.17 11.50
CA GLU A 99 -4.51 3.76 12.42
C GLU A 99 -3.60 2.70 11.83
N ASP A 100 -4.13 1.88 10.96
CA ASP A 100 -3.35 0.80 10.37
C ASP A 100 -2.29 1.30 9.41
N PHE A 101 -2.38 2.57 9.02
CA PHE A 101 -1.36 3.20 8.19
C PHE A 101 -0.23 3.79 9.00
N LEU A 102 -0.43 3.96 10.29
CA LEU A 102 0.51 4.69 11.11
C LEU A 102 1.47 3.74 11.81
N VAL A 103 2.76 4.11 11.79
CA VAL A 103 3.75 3.35 12.52
C VAL A 103 3.61 3.69 13.99
N PRO A 104 3.62 2.69 14.88
CA PRO A 104 3.48 2.99 16.31
C PRO A 104 4.54 3.95 16.79
N ALA A 105 4.12 4.91 17.56
CA ALA A 105 4.99 6.00 17.96
C ALA A 105 6.10 5.54 18.85
N GLU A 106 5.93 4.48 19.54
CA GLU A 106 6.90 4.10 20.50
C GLU A 106 8.08 3.44 19.91
N GLU A 107 7.94 2.96 18.71
CA GLU A 107 9.06 2.33 18.13
C GLU A 107 10.15 3.25 17.80
#